data_e8fcaea13f1348996f2f530db1f1f7e2
#
_entry.id   e8fcaea13f1348996f2f530db1f1f7e2
#
_cell.length_a   1.000
_cell.length_b   1.000
_cell.length_c   1.000
_cell.angle_alpha   90.00
_cell.angle_beta   90.00
_cell.angle_gamma   90.00
#
_symmetry.space_group_name_H-M   'P 1'
#
loop_
_entity.id
_entity.type
_entity.pdbx_description
1 polymer ?
#
loop_
_entity_poly.entity_id
_entity_poly.type
_entity_poly.pdbx_seq_one_letter_code
_entity_poly.pdbx_strand_id
1 'polypeptide(L)'
;TLRMFYDHFHNKPDLVVLVGGSAYSLVSSVNNEWNNVPIILCGENDYICKTSYVLHGDADSSAVRIPIEHYREKYNISLIHTPIYVDETLDMMMHYFPEMNEVLFVGGENYQSREAYLKLKKSIKARYPNIKFSKALAHETTVDELLMLLRSKRKNEVGVIFASWLTYNGYMQYILTQSNILRLIDGYLPVFPLLALEEKNMDFMFGLVKYDNEVYYEELN
;
A
#
# COMPACT_ATOMS: atom_id res chain seq x y z
N THR A 1 17.78 -0.84 13.56
CA THR A 1 17.53 0.61 13.63
C THR A 1 18.55 1.36 12.79
N LEU A 2 18.19 2.54 12.27
CA LEU A 2 19.10 3.41 11.51
C LEU A 2 20.46 3.60 12.20
N ARG A 3 20.46 3.75 13.54
CA ARG A 3 21.67 3.90 14.33
C ARG A 3 22.65 2.72 14.18
N MET A 4 22.16 1.49 14.04
CA MET A 4 23.03 0.33 13.76
C MET A 4 23.66 0.41 12.37
N PHE A 5 22.95 0.97 11.38
CA PHE A 5 23.52 1.25 10.07
C PHE A 5 24.60 2.33 10.16
N TYR A 6 24.36 3.41 10.90
CA TYR A 6 25.32 4.49 11.11
C TYR A 6 26.58 4.02 11.81
N ASP A 7 26.42 3.18 12.84
CA ASP A 7 27.56 2.62 13.59
C ASP A 7 28.40 1.63 12.74
N HIS A 8 27.78 1.01 11.72
CA HIS A 8 28.45 0.03 10.84
C HIS A 8 29.14 0.69 9.65
N PHE A 9 28.59 1.78 9.12
CA PHE A 9 29.14 2.53 7.99
C PHE A 9 29.80 3.81 8.49
N HIS A 10 31.09 3.74 8.84
CA HIS A 10 31.86 4.88 9.35
C HIS A 10 32.02 6.03 8.35
N ASN A 11 31.63 5.84 7.09
CA ASN A 11 31.73 6.86 6.04
C ASN A 11 30.35 7.38 5.65
N LYS A 12 30.28 8.68 5.38
CA LYS A 12 29.10 9.31 4.79
C LYS A 12 28.85 8.67 3.41
N PRO A 13 27.61 8.21 3.11
CA PRO A 13 27.27 7.72 1.78
C PRO A 13 27.25 8.87 0.75
N ASP A 14 27.52 8.56 -0.49
CA ASP A 14 27.40 9.50 -1.61
C ASP A 14 25.93 9.74 -1.99
N LEU A 15 25.08 8.74 -1.79
CA LEU A 15 23.67 8.74 -2.12
C LEU A 15 22.89 7.84 -1.16
N VAL A 16 21.67 8.24 -0.79
CA VAL A 16 20.71 7.40 -0.06
C VAL A 16 19.46 7.20 -0.90
N VAL A 17 19.03 5.94 -1.07
CA VAL A 17 17.78 5.58 -1.74
C VAL A 17 16.80 5.03 -0.70
N LEU A 18 15.64 5.67 -0.58
CA LEU A 18 14.55 5.27 0.30
C LEU A 18 13.40 4.69 -0.53
N VAL A 19 13.16 3.39 -0.39
CA VAL A 19 12.16 2.67 -1.18
C VAL A 19 10.89 2.43 -0.34
N GLY A 20 9.73 2.79 -0.93
CA GLY A 20 8.41 2.71 -0.32
C GLY A 20 8.10 3.92 0.57
N GLY A 21 6.83 4.35 0.56
CA GLY A 21 6.38 5.55 1.27
C GLY A 21 6.61 5.54 2.78
N SER A 22 6.71 4.36 3.41
CA SER A 22 7.07 4.23 4.83
C SER A 22 8.50 4.69 5.11
N ALA A 23 9.45 4.38 4.21
CA ALA A 23 10.84 4.75 4.34
C ALA A 23 11.06 6.28 4.25
N TYR A 24 10.15 7.01 3.61
CA TYR A 24 10.25 8.47 3.49
C TYR A 24 10.26 9.19 4.85
N SER A 25 9.67 8.60 5.88
CA SER A 25 9.71 9.13 7.24
C SER A 25 11.14 9.28 7.80
N LEU A 26 12.13 8.65 7.17
CA LEU A 26 13.53 8.68 7.57
C LEU A 26 14.33 9.87 6.99
N VAL A 27 13.75 10.63 6.04
CA VAL A 27 14.43 11.75 5.36
C VAL A 27 15.12 12.70 6.34
N SER A 28 14.41 13.16 7.38
CA SER A 28 14.98 14.06 8.37
C SER A 28 16.11 13.42 9.17
N SER A 29 16.01 12.13 9.50
CA SER A 29 17.03 11.39 10.23
C SER A 29 18.28 11.18 9.37
N VAL A 30 18.11 10.85 8.10
CA VAL A 30 19.21 10.71 7.12
C VAL A 30 19.98 12.03 6.99
N ASN A 31 19.25 13.15 6.83
CA ASN A 31 19.90 14.44 6.69
C ASN A 31 20.60 14.91 7.98
N ASN A 32 20.04 14.62 9.14
CA ASN A 32 20.66 14.97 10.44
C ASN A 32 21.98 14.21 10.65
N GLU A 33 22.04 12.96 10.22
CA GLU A 33 23.24 12.14 10.36
C GLU A 33 24.28 12.44 9.27
N TRP A 34 23.82 12.59 8.02
CA TRP A 34 24.69 12.81 6.85
C TRP A 34 24.31 14.10 6.12
N ASN A 35 24.66 15.22 6.70
CA ASN A 35 24.33 16.55 6.18
C ASN A 35 24.54 16.65 4.66
N ASN A 36 23.52 17.12 3.94
CA ASN A 36 23.50 17.31 2.48
C ASN A 36 23.80 16.07 1.62
N VAL A 37 23.55 14.86 2.12
CA VAL A 37 23.57 13.68 1.25
C VAL A 37 22.39 13.75 0.27
N PRO A 38 22.58 13.48 -1.03
CA PRO A 38 21.49 13.33 -1.97
C PRO A 38 20.57 12.18 -1.55
N ILE A 39 19.25 12.37 -1.66
CA ILE A 39 18.25 11.36 -1.31
C ILE A 39 17.34 11.13 -2.50
N ILE A 40 17.21 9.89 -2.94
CA ILE A 40 16.20 9.49 -3.91
C ILE A 40 15.07 8.78 -3.15
N LEU A 41 13.85 9.27 -3.31
CA LEU A 41 12.63 8.63 -2.83
C LEU A 41 12.03 7.84 -3.98
N CYS A 42 11.77 6.54 -3.77
CA CYS A 42 11.13 5.67 -4.76
C CYS A 42 9.85 5.09 -4.16
N GLY A 43 8.68 5.44 -4.68
CA GLY A 43 7.44 4.82 -4.21
C GLY A 43 6.16 5.62 -4.50
N GLU A 44 5.11 5.23 -3.80
CA GLU A 44 3.72 5.50 -4.13
C GLU A 44 3.16 6.86 -3.66
N ASN A 45 3.92 7.60 -2.86
CA ASN A 45 3.43 8.85 -2.26
C ASN A 45 4.22 10.07 -2.72
N ASP A 46 3.51 11.18 -2.91
CA ASP A 46 4.04 12.52 -3.14
C ASP A 46 4.16 13.34 -1.83
N TYR A 47 4.06 12.67 -0.69
CA TYR A 47 4.17 13.23 0.66
C TYR A 47 4.99 12.33 1.58
N ILE A 48 5.50 12.92 2.64
CA ILE A 48 6.20 12.26 3.74
C ILE A 48 5.29 12.22 4.95
N CYS A 49 5.12 11.04 5.55
CA CYS A 49 4.41 10.89 6.81
C CYS A 49 5.35 10.97 8.01
N LYS A 50 4.84 11.45 9.14
CA LYS A 50 5.57 11.38 10.41
C LYS A 50 5.82 9.93 10.80
N THR A 51 6.98 9.65 11.37
CA THR A 51 7.40 8.30 11.78
C THR A 51 6.38 7.64 12.75
N SER A 52 5.81 8.40 13.69
CA SER A 52 4.79 7.89 14.62
C SER A 52 3.57 7.35 13.88
N TYR A 53 3.10 8.04 12.85
CA TYR A 53 1.99 7.58 12.02
C TYR A 53 2.37 6.33 11.21
N VAL A 54 3.57 6.31 10.64
CA VAL A 54 4.05 5.13 9.89
C VAL A 54 4.06 3.88 10.76
N LEU A 55 4.53 4.00 12.00
CA LEU A 55 4.67 2.87 12.94
C LEU A 55 3.35 2.46 13.60
N HIS A 56 2.52 3.41 14.01
CA HIS A 56 1.37 3.14 14.89
C HIS A 56 0.01 3.49 14.30
N GLY A 57 -0.04 4.27 13.22
CA GLY A 57 -1.31 4.69 12.63
C GLY A 57 -2.09 5.75 13.44
N ASP A 58 -1.54 6.22 14.54
CA ASP A 58 -2.21 7.02 15.57
C ASP A 58 -2.22 8.51 15.25
N ALA A 59 -2.89 8.95 14.19
CA ALA A 59 -3.04 10.39 14.05
C ALA A 59 -4.18 10.78 13.11
N ASP A 60 -4.86 11.82 13.49
CA ASP A 60 -5.79 12.56 12.66
C ASP A 60 -5.10 13.01 11.36
N SER A 61 -5.65 12.59 10.26
CA SER A 61 -4.94 12.23 9.04
C SER A 61 -4.23 13.35 8.26
N SER A 62 -4.63 14.62 8.40
CA SER A 62 -4.11 15.70 7.54
C SER A 62 -2.78 16.29 8.02
N ALA A 63 -2.61 16.40 9.36
CA ALA A 63 -1.41 17.03 9.95
C ALA A 63 -0.14 16.16 9.88
N VAL A 64 -0.26 14.91 9.47
CA VAL A 64 0.86 13.96 9.42
C VAL A 64 1.46 13.78 8.04
N ARG A 65 0.78 14.25 6.98
CA ARG A 65 1.23 14.16 5.58
C ARG A 65 1.77 15.51 5.15
N ILE A 66 3.06 15.57 4.88
CA ILE A 66 3.76 16.79 4.46
C ILE A 66 4.20 16.60 3.02
N PRO A 67 3.77 17.44 2.07
CA PRO A 67 4.20 17.35 0.67
C PRO A 67 5.73 17.29 0.54
N ILE A 68 6.23 16.49 -0.41
CA ILE A 68 7.68 16.33 -0.64
C ILE A 68 8.32 17.65 -1.04
N GLU A 69 7.61 18.52 -1.75
CA GLU A 69 8.07 19.86 -2.14
C GLU A 69 8.56 20.67 -0.95
N HIS A 70 7.89 20.58 0.20
CA HIS A 70 8.31 21.26 1.44
C HIS A 70 9.68 20.79 1.94
N TYR A 71 10.02 19.52 1.68
CA TYR A 71 11.32 18.96 2.03
C TYR A 71 12.39 19.29 1.01
N ARG A 72 12.03 19.45 -0.28
CA ARG A 72 12.98 19.86 -1.35
C ARG A 72 13.60 21.22 -1.13
N GLU A 73 12.90 22.11 -0.42
CA GLU A 73 13.46 23.42 -0.03
C GLU A 73 14.62 23.30 0.97
N LYS A 74 14.68 22.22 1.72
CA LYS A 74 15.66 22.01 2.79
C LYS A 74 16.70 20.96 2.48
N TYR A 75 16.35 19.98 1.67
CA TYR A 75 17.15 18.78 1.45
C TYR A 75 17.30 18.52 -0.05
N ASN A 76 18.42 17.92 -0.43
CA ASN A 76 18.65 17.47 -1.80
C ASN A 76 17.85 16.17 -2.07
N ILE A 77 16.60 16.30 -2.51
CA ILE A 77 15.67 15.20 -2.69
C ILE A 77 15.17 15.13 -4.12
N SER A 78 15.25 13.94 -4.71
CA SER A 78 14.56 13.56 -5.95
C SER A 78 13.48 12.51 -5.66
N LEU A 79 12.41 12.48 -6.46
CA LEU A 79 11.31 11.52 -6.34
C LEU A 79 11.14 10.74 -7.64
N ILE A 80 11.19 9.42 -7.53
CA ILE A 80 10.69 8.49 -8.53
C ILE A 80 9.31 8.04 -8.05
N HIS A 81 8.26 8.57 -8.68
CA HIS A 81 6.88 8.37 -8.24
C HIS A 81 6.24 7.19 -8.97
N THR A 82 5.82 6.17 -8.21
CA THR A 82 5.09 4.99 -8.69
C THR A 82 3.71 4.96 -8.04
N PRO A 83 2.71 5.69 -8.60
CA PRO A 83 1.42 5.86 -7.94
C PRO A 83 0.63 4.55 -7.84
N ILE A 84 -0.18 4.44 -6.77
CA ILE A 84 -1.21 3.39 -6.68
C ILE A 84 -2.41 3.82 -7.53
N TYR A 85 -2.79 3.00 -8.48
CA TYR A 85 -3.87 3.26 -9.46
C TYR A 85 -5.26 2.92 -8.87
N VAL A 86 -5.72 3.72 -7.89
CA VAL A 86 -6.99 3.48 -7.18
C VAL A 86 -8.18 3.76 -8.09
N ASP A 87 -8.16 4.90 -8.76
CA ASP A 87 -9.28 5.37 -9.58
C ASP A 87 -9.45 4.49 -10.82
N GLU A 88 -8.35 4.15 -11.47
CA GLU A 88 -8.32 3.29 -12.64
C GLU A 88 -8.78 1.86 -12.29
N THR A 89 -8.39 1.36 -11.12
CA THR A 89 -8.85 0.05 -10.63
C THR A 89 -10.36 0.07 -10.38
N LEU A 90 -10.90 1.11 -9.76
CA LEU A 90 -12.34 1.25 -9.55
C LEU A 90 -13.10 1.37 -10.88
N ASP A 91 -12.60 2.16 -11.83
CA ASP A 91 -13.23 2.31 -13.14
C ASP A 91 -13.27 0.98 -13.89
N MET A 92 -12.17 0.22 -13.85
CA MET A 92 -12.11 -1.11 -14.44
C MET A 92 -13.10 -2.07 -13.75
N MET A 93 -13.17 -2.08 -12.42
CA MET A 93 -14.14 -2.88 -11.67
C MET A 93 -15.58 -2.57 -12.11
N MET A 94 -15.96 -1.30 -12.16
CA MET A 94 -17.31 -0.90 -12.56
C MET A 94 -17.60 -1.19 -14.03
N HIS A 95 -16.59 -1.15 -14.89
CA HIS A 95 -16.75 -1.47 -16.30
C HIS A 95 -17.03 -2.97 -16.52
N TYR A 96 -16.28 -3.86 -15.87
CA TYR A 96 -16.45 -5.31 -16.03
C TYR A 96 -17.58 -5.90 -15.19
N PHE A 97 -17.96 -5.23 -14.10
CA PHE A 97 -19.01 -5.67 -13.19
C PHE A 97 -20.03 -4.55 -12.95
N PRO A 98 -20.87 -4.20 -13.95
CA PRO A 98 -21.77 -3.05 -13.86
C PRO A 98 -22.90 -3.23 -12.80
N GLU A 99 -23.16 -4.46 -12.37
CA GLU A 99 -24.13 -4.75 -11.30
C GLU A 99 -23.54 -4.64 -9.90
N MET A 100 -22.24 -4.35 -9.80
CA MET A 100 -21.55 -4.21 -8.52
C MET A 100 -22.09 -3.05 -7.71
N ASN A 101 -22.45 -3.32 -6.47
CA ASN A 101 -23.00 -2.34 -5.53
C ASN A 101 -22.21 -2.27 -4.22
N GLU A 102 -21.22 -3.14 -4.05
CA GLU A 102 -20.33 -3.13 -2.89
C GLU A 102 -18.88 -3.37 -3.30
N VAL A 103 -17.96 -2.59 -2.70
CA VAL A 103 -16.51 -2.81 -2.73
C VAL A 103 -16.07 -3.24 -1.35
N LEU A 104 -15.47 -4.44 -1.26
CA LEU A 104 -14.88 -4.98 -0.04
C LEU A 104 -13.36 -4.77 -0.09
N PHE A 105 -12.84 -3.93 0.80
CA PHE A 105 -11.41 -3.79 1.00
C PHE A 105 -10.88 -4.89 1.91
N VAL A 106 -9.86 -5.61 1.45
CA VAL A 106 -9.12 -6.61 2.25
C VAL A 106 -7.69 -6.12 2.43
N GLY A 107 -7.29 -5.91 3.69
CA GLY A 107 -6.01 -5.30 3.99
C GLY A 107 -5.44 -5.65 5.35
N GLY A 108 -4.18 -5.27 5.56
CA GLY A 108 -3.46 -5.42 6.83
C GLY A 108 -3.32 -4.09 7.58
N GLU A 109 -2.58 -4.16 8.69
CA GLU A 109 -2.28 -3.03 9.57
C GLU A 109 -1.09 -2.19 9.10
N ASN A 110 -0.35 -2.69 8.10
CA ASN A 110 0.84 -2.01 7.62
C ASN A 110 0.53 -0.65 7.00
N TYR A 111 1.53 0.21 6.95
CA TYR A 111 1.42 1.58 6.44
C TYR A 111 0.81 1.64 5.04
N GLN A 112 1.26 0.79 4.11
CA GLN A 112 0.79 0.78 2.72
C GLN A 112 -0.69 0.44 2.62
N SER A 113 -1.16 -0.58 3.37
CA SER A 113 -2.58 -0.92 3.43
C SER A 113 -3.44 0.21 4.00
N ARG A 114 -2.97 0.91 5.05
CA ARG A 114 -3.69 2.05 5.61
C ARG A 114 -3.82 3.19 4.59
N GLU A 115 -2.73 3.53 3.89
CA GLU A 115 -2.76 4.58 2.86
C GLU A 115 -3.66 4.18 1.69
N ALA A 116 -3.58 2.93 1.22
CA ALA A 116 -4.43 2.40 0.17
C ALA A 116 -5.92 2.46 0.57
N TYR A 117 -6.25 2.05 1.80
CA TYR A 117 -7.61 2.15 2.35
C TYR A 117 -8.15 3.58 2.34
N LEU A 118 -7.34 4.56 2.79
CA LEU A 118 -7.76 5.95 2.86
C LEU A 118 -7.95 6.57 1.46
N LYS A 119 -7.04 6.29 0.53
CA LYS A 119 -7.17 6.70 -0.87
C LYS A 119 -8.44 6.12 -1.49
N LEU A 120 -8.65 4.81 -1.33
CA LEU A 120 -9.82 4.10 -1.85
C LEU A 120 -11.13 4.66 -1.27
N LYS A 121 -11.21 4.84 0.05
CA LYS A 121 -12.38 5.40 0.72
C LYS A 121 -12.72 6.80 0.20
N LYS A 122 -11.72 7.63 -0.01
CA LYS A 122 -11.89 8.98 -0.59
C LYS A 122 -12.39 8.91 -2.03
N SER A 123 -11.82 8.05 -2.84
CA SER A 123 -12.18 7.89 -4.25
C SER A 123 -13.61 7.35 -4.41
N ILE A 124 -13.98 6.30 -3.68
CA ILE A 124 -15.35 5.76 -3.71
C ILE A 124 -16.35 6.85 -3.31
N LYS A 125 -16.10 7.56 -2.21
CA LYS A 125 -17.01 8.63 -1.77
C LYS A 125 -17.18 9.74 -2.81
N ALA A 126 -16.14 10.06 -3.56
CA ALA A 126 -16.17 11.14 -4.55
C ALA A 126 -16.80 10.72 -5.88
N ARG A 127 -16.50 9.51 -6.37
CA ARG A 127 -16.84 9.05 -7.73
C ARG A 127 -18.01 8.08 -7.78
N TYR A 128 -18.18 7.27 -6.72
CA TYR A 128 -19.17 6.20 -6.63
C TYR A 128 -19.94 6.25 -5.31
N PRO A 129 -20.64 7.35 -4.98
CA PRO A 129 -21.26 7.56 -3.66
C PRO A 129 -22.36 6.55 -3.33
N ASN A 130 -22.91 5.88 -4.32
CA ASN A 130 -23.96 4.85 -4.15
C ASN A 130 -23.37 3.44 -3.90
N ILE A 131 -22.05 3.25 -4.06
CA ILE A 131 -21.39 1.98 -3.80
C ILE A 131 -21.16 1.84 -2.31
N LYS A 132 -21.60 0.73 -1.76
CA LYS A 132 -21.29 0.37 -0.38
C LYS A 132 -19.81 0.05 -0.24
N PHE A 133 -19.15 0.63 0.76
CA PHE A 133 -17.76 0.36 1.07
C PHE A 133 -17.63 -0.37 2.40
N SER A 134 -17.08 -1.57 2.36
CA SER A 134 -16.83 -2.42 3.53
C SER A 134 -15.35 -2.81 3.62
N LYS A 135 -14.92 -3.30 4.77
CA LYS A 135 -13.54 -3.72 5.02
C LYS A 135 -13.47 -5.04 5.77
N ALA A 136 -12.42 -5.82 5.50
CA ALA A 136 -11.95 -6.92 6.31
C ALA A 136 -10.44 -6.71 6.54
N LEU A 137 -10.08 -6.46 7.80
CA LEU A 137 -8.69 -6.17 8.16
C LEU A 137 -8.10 -7.36 8.91
N ALA A 138 -6.91 -7.79 8.49
CA ALA A 138 -6.25 -9.01 9.01
C ALA A 138 -6.04 -9.04 10.53
N HIS A 139 -5.96 -7.87 11.19
CA HIS A 139 -5.84 -7.76 12.64
C HIS A 139 -7.18 -7.70 13.40
N GLU A 140 -8.30 -7.45 12.69
CA GLU A 140 -9.66 -7.39 13.23
C GLU A 140 -10.51 -8.61 12.83
N THR A 141 -10.06 -9.40 11.84
CA THR A 141 -10.87 -10.45 11.19
C THR A 141 -10.07 -11.74 11.11
N THR A 142 -10.60 -12.80 11.65
CA THR A 142 -10.04 -14.15 11.47
C THR A 142 -10.29 -14.69 10.07
N VAL A 143 -9.56 -15.72 9.67
CA VAL A 143 -9.77 -16.38 8.36
C VAL A 143 -11.17 -16.99 8.26
N ASP A 144 -11.68 -17.55 9.35
CA ASP A 144 -13.04 -18.13 9.37
C ASP A 144 -14.12 -17.05 9.23
N GLU A 145 -13.95 -15.90 9.87
CA GLU A 145 -14.85 -14.75 9.70
C GLU A 145 -14.78 -14.18 8.28
N LEU A 146 -13.58 -14.10 7.69
CA LEU A 146 -13.42 -13.73 6.29
C LEU A 146 -14.17 -14.70 5.38
N LEU A 147 -14.01 -16.01 5.58
CA LEU A 147 -14.73 -17.04 4.83
C LEU A 147 -16.24 -16.90 4.95
N MET A 148 -16.76 -16.68 6.17
CA MET A 148 -18.20 -16.46 6.38
C MET A 148 -18.67 -15.19 5.65
N LEU A 149 -17.88 -14.12 5.71
CA LEU A 149 -18.18 -12.87 4.99
C LEU A 149 -18.25 -13.13 3.48
N LEU A 150 -17.25 -13.77 2.89
CA LEU A 150 -17.20 -14.06 1.46
C LEU A 150 -18.39 -14.91 1.00
N ARG A 151 -18.74 -15.96 1.76
CA ARG A 151 -19.89 -16.83 1.47
C ARG A 151 -21.24 -16.11 1.55
N SER A 152 -21.34 -15.04 2.33
CA SER A 152 -22.55 -14.22 2.45
C SER A 152 -22.78 -13.29 1.27
N LYS A 153 -21.80 -13.13 0.38
CA LYS A 153 -21.82 -12.18 -0.74
C LYS A 153 -22.19 -12.84 -2.06
N ARG A 154 -22.76 -12.04 -2.97
CA ARG A 154 -23.06 -12.47 -4.33
C ARG A 154 -21.93 -12.05 -5.28
N LYS A 155 -21.50 -12.98 -6.12
CA LYS A 155 -20.31 -12.83 -6.98
C LYS A 155 -20.39 -11.62 -7.93
N ASN A 156 -21.56 -11.28 -8.44
CA ASN A 156 -21.72 -10.16 -9.38
C ASN A 156 -21.99 -8.81 -8.71
N GLU A 157 -22.31 -8.81 -7.41
CA GLU A 157 -22.66 -7.59 -6.67
C GLU A 157 -21.50 -7.02 -5.86
N VAL A 158 -20.47 -7.83 -5.59
CA VAL A 158 -19.34 -7.44 -4.72
C VAL A 158 -18.00 -7.71 -5.41
N GLY A 159 -17.15 -6.71 -5.43
CA GLY A 159 -15.75 -6.85 -5.85
C GLY A 159 -14.80 -6.61 -4.68
N VAL A 160 -13.71 -7.36 -4.65
CA VAL A 160 -12.71 -7.27 -3.60
C VAL A 160 -11.50 -6.47 -4.09
N ILE A 161 -11.15 -5.42 -3.38
CA ILE A 161 -9.85 -4.76 -3.53
C ILE A 161 -8.93 -5.28 -2.45
N PHE A 162 -7.86 -5.96 -2.88
CA PHE A 162 -6.87 -6.58 -2.01
C PHE A 162 -5.60 -5.73 -1.93
N ALA A 163 -5.20 -5.36 -0.72
CA ALA A 163 -3.94 -4.66 -0.47
C ALA A 163 -2.88 -5.56 0.18
N SER A 164 -3.24 -6.26 1.24
CA SER A 164 -2.35 -7.21 1.92
C SER A 164 -3.14 -8.05 2.92
N TRP A 165 -2.57 -9.19 3.34
CA TRP A 165 -3.08 -9.95 4.46
C TRP A 165 -1.89 -10.49 5.26
N LEU A 166 -1.56 -9.80 6.33
CA LEU A 166 -0.50 -10.20 7.24
C LEU A 166 -1.11 -10.35 8.62
N THR A 167 -1.17 -11.59 9.13
CA THR A 167 -1.60 -11.90 10.49
C THR A 167 -0.39 -12.30 11.31
N TYR A 168 -0.15 -11.60 12.41
CA TYR A 168 0.74 -12.04 13.47
C TYR A 168 -0.07 -12.85 14.49
N ASN A 169 -0.14 -14.15 14.36
CA ASN A 169 -0.53 -14.99 15.48
C ASN A 169 0.69 -15.13 16.39
N GLY A 170 0.57 -14.72 17.67
CA GLY A 170 1.63 -14.81 18.68
C GLY A 170 2.16 -16.22 18.94
N TYR A 171 1.68 -17.24 18.23
CA TYR A 171 2.11 -18.62 18.22
C TYR A 171 2.55 -19.11 16.84
N MET A 172 3.25 -18.34 16.09
CA MET A 172 4.16 -18.70 14.96
C MET A 172 3.84 -19.94 14.08
N GLN A 173 2.67 -20.54 14.08
CA GLN A 173 2.53 -21.87 13.48
C GLN A 173 1.77 -21.97 12.16
N TYR A 174 1.02 -21.00 11.73
CA TYR A 174 0.40 -21.01 10.40
C TYR A 174 0.24 -19.59 9.85
N ILE A 175 1.29 -19.08 9.26
CA ILE A 175 1.18 -17.89 8.41
C ILE A 175 0.57 -18.36 7.10
N LEU A 176 -0.73 -18.09 6.89
CA LEU A 176 -1.29 -18.16 5.55
C LEU A 176 -0.59 -17.09 4.72
N THR A 177 0.04 -17.50 3.64
CA THR A 177 0.67 -16.56 2.72
C THR A 177 -0.38 -15.67 2.08
N GLN A 178 0.00 -14.49 1.62
CA GLN A 178 -0.90 -13.60 0.89
C GLN A 178 -1.57 -14.31 -0.29
N SER A 179 -0.84 -15.17 -1.01
CA SER A 179 -1.35 -16.00 -2.10
C SER A 179 -2.44 -16.96 -1.66
N ASN A 180 -2.31 -17.59 -0.51
CA ASN A 180 -3.34 -18.50 -0.02
C ASN A 180 -4.64 -17.76 0.27
N ILE A 181 -4.56 -16.57 0.88
CA ILE A 181 -5.73 -15.72 1.12
C ILE A 181 -6.33 -15.21 -0.20
N LEU A 182 -5.50 -14.80 -1.15
CA LEU A 182 -5.96 -14.37 -2.46
C LEU A 182 -6.72 -15.49 -3.21
N ARG A 183 -6.15 -16.69 -3.26
CA ARG A 183 -6.81 -17.86 -3.86
C ARG A 183 -8.12 -18.19 -3.16
N LEU A 184 -8.15 -18.03 -1.83
CA LEU A 184 -9.36 -18.21 -1.06
C LEU A 184 -10.43 -17.21 -1.50
N ILE A 185 -10.11 -15.92 -1.60
CA ILE A 185 -11.05 -14.86 -1.97
C ILE A 185 -11.52 -15.04 -3.41
N ASP A 186 -10.61 -15.30 -4.34
CA ASP A 186 -10.90 -15.48 -5.78
C ASP A 186 -11.88 -16.63 -6.04
N GLY A 187 -11.86 -17.67 -5.22
CA GLY A 187 -12.84 -18.76 -5.28
C GLY A 187 -14.28 -18.31 -5.03
N TYR A 188 -14.50 -17.14 -4.43
CA TYR A 188 -15.82 -16.60 -4.09
C TYR A 188 -16.18 -15.32 -4.84
N LEU A 189 -15.26 -14.37 -4.95
CA LEU A 189 -15.51 -13.02 -5.46
C LEU A 189 -14.39 -12.57 -6.41
N PRO A 190 -14.68 -11.68 -7.38
CA PRO A 190 -13.64 -11.10 -8.22
C PRO A 190 -12.68 -10.25 -7.38
N VAL A 191 -11.38 -10.47 -7.56
CA VAL A 191 -10.30 -9.82 -6.80
C VAL A 191 -9.49 -8.88 -7.67
N PHE A 192 -9.26 -7.69 -7.16
CA PHE A 192 -8.46 -6.64 -7.78
C PHE A 192 -7.33 -6.25 -6.81
N PRO A 193 -6.09 -6.66 -7.07
CA PRO A 193 -4.96 -6.26 -6.25
C PRO A 193 -4.66 -4.77 -6.46
N LEU A 194 -4.42 -4.05 -5.38
CA LEU A 194 -4.09 -2.64 -5.41
C LEU A 194 -2.60 -2.38 -5.21
N LEU A 195 -1.93 -3.30 -4.53
CA LEU A 195 -0.49 -3.27 -4.32
C LEU A 195 0.15 -4.43 -5.07
N ALA A 196 1.40 -4.24 -5.50
CA ALA A 196 2.12 -5.29 -6.17
C ALA A 196 2.32 -6.51 -5.29
N LEU A 197 2.08 -7.66 -5.87
CA LEU A 197 2.28 -8.94 -5.24
C LEU A 197 3.46 -9.60 -5.92
N GLU A 198 4.47 -10.02 -5.15
CA GLU A 198 5.72 -10.61 -5.65
C GLU A 198 5.57 -11.97 -6.36
N GLU A 199 4.35 -12.46 -6.55
CA GLU A 199 4.11 -13.81 -7.06
C GLU A 199 3.89 -13.87 -8.57
N LYS A 200 4.82 -14.58 -9.24
CA LYS A 200 4.93 -14.71 -10.70
C LYS A 200 3.82 -15.53 -11.39
N ASN A 201 2.88 -16.14 -10.68
CA ASN A 201 1.90 -17.07 -11.26
C ASN A 201 0.50 -16.85 -10.70
N MET A 202 -0.06 -15.67 -10.92
CA MET A 202 -1.44 -15.41 -10.55
C MET A 202 -2.31 -15.26 -11.80
N ASP A 203 -2.80 -16.38 -12.32
CA ASP A 203 -3.60 -16.46 -13.57
C ASP A 203 -5.05 -15.99 -13.40
N PHE A 204 -5.44 -15.53 -12.20
CA PHE A 204 -6.85 -15.32 -11.83
C PHE A 204 -7.19 -13.92 -11.34
N MET A 205 -6.24 -12.98 -11.31
CA MET A 205 -6.49 -11.64 -10.80
C MET A 205 -6.74 -10.63 -11.92
N PHE A 206 -7.78 -9.84 -11.72
CA PHE A 206 -7.99 -8.62 -12.49
C PHE A 206 -7.31 -7.46 -11.76
N GLY A 207 -6.48 -6.68 -12.44
CA GLY A 207 -5.92 -5.50 -11.82
C GLY A 207 -4.93 -4.76 -12.70
N LEU A 208 -4.95 -3.43 -12.59
CA LEU A 208 -3.93 -2.54 -13.14
C LEU A 208 -2.80 -2.40 -12.12
N VAL A 209 -2.03 -3.47 -11.91
CA VAL A 209 -0.72 -3.30 -11.31
C VAL A 209 0.26 -3.09 -12.45
N LYS A 210 0.50 -1.85 -12.80
CA LYS A 210 1.58 -1.51 -13.71
C LYS A 210 2.91 -1.61 -12.96
N TYR A 211 3.36 -2.85 -12.74
CA TYR A 211 4.74 -3.12 -12.36
C TYR A 211 5.51 -3.32 -13.64
N ASP A 212 5.93 -2.23 -14.20
CA ASP A 212 6.91 -2.27 -15.26
C ASP A 212 8.27 -2.02 -14.61
N ASN A 213 9.05 -3.08 -14.42
CA ASN A 213 10.42 -2.96 -13.97
C ASN A 213 11.24 -2.08 -14.95
N GLU A 214 10.81 -1.98 -16.20
CA GLU A 214 11.44 -1.16 -17.22
C GLU A 214 11.32 0.33 -16.90
N VAL A 215 10.21 0.78 -16.31
CA VAL A 215 10.03 2.20 -15.91
C VAL A 215 11.10 2.63 -14.90
N TYR A 216 11.50 1.79 -13.96
CA TYR A 216 12.57 2.10 -13.03
C TYR A 216 13.94 2.25 -13.70
N TYR A 217 14.19 1.50 -14.78
CA TYR A 217 15.47 1.59 -15.51
C TYR A 217 15.52 2.79 -16.46
N GLU A 218 14.38 3.19 -17.05
CA GLU A 218 14.30 4.36 -17.93
C GLU A 218 14.43 5.67 -17.16
N GLU A 219 13.90 5.76 -15.93
CA GLU A 219 13.99 6.98 -15.11
C GLU A 219 15.34 7.11 -14.36
N LEU A 220 16.12 6.04 -14.25
CA LEU A 220 17.45 6.04 -13.63
C LEU A 220 18.62 6.29 -14.62
N ASN A 221 18.37 6.27 -15.91
CA ASN A 221 19.33 6.60 -16.96
C ASN A 221 19.11 8.02 -17.48
#